data_175a9453358c4db6ad32e6f5e118e5ac
#
_entry.id   175a9453358c4db6ad32e6f5e118e5ac
#
_cell.length_a   1.000
_cell.length_b   1.000
_cell.length_c   1.000
_cell.angle_alpha   90.00
_cell.angle_beta   90.00
_cell.angle_gamma   90.00
#
_symmetry.space_group_name_H-M   'P 1'
#
loop_
_entity.id
_entity.type
_entity.pdbx_description
1 polymer ?
#
loop_
_entity_poly.entity_id
_entity_poly.type
_entity_poly.pdbx_seq_one_letter_code
_entity_poly.pdbx_strand_id
1 'polypeptide(L)'
;MKVKFAVAAVILPLMFTSCIKLDEEVSKEIVSVPTTIVSKHYEEPKTELKYQFIMGKYQWLPSTEPAHYYVNYEYVLEDVLIKKNIDDSFIFNNVEVGDKVFTSFTKLTMKSNKTGELYNKYFFNKIELQ
;
A
#
# COMPACT_ATOMS: atom_id res chain seq x y z
N MET A 1 25.98 -2.36 -10.12
CA MET A 1 25.64 -1.98 -9.71
C MET A 1 25.63 -1.54 -9.39
N LYS A 2 25.91 -1.38 -9.25
CA LYS A 2 25.83 -0.88 -8.67
C LYS A 2 25.86 -0.10 -8.58
N VAL A 3 26.10 0.25 -8.77
CA VAL A 3 26.03 1.01 -8.41
C VAL A 3 26.00 1.64 -8.58
N LYS A 4 26.31 1.87 -8.71
CA LYS A 4 26.23 2.55 -8.59
C LYS A 4 26.23 3.26 -8.45
N PHE A 5 26.61 3.44 -8.49
CA PHE A 5 26.64 4.13 -8.06
C PHE A 5 26.91 4.78 -7.93
N ALA A 6 27.17 4.85 -8.05
CA ALA A 6 27.42 5.56 -7.64
C ALA A 6 27.56 6.34 -7.74
N VAL A 7 27.91 6.59 -8.03
CA VAL A 7 27.95 7.33 -7.91
C VAL A 7 27.72 8.08 -7.84
N ALA A 8 27.86 8.34 -8.00
CA ALA A 8 27.71 9.01 -7.64
C ALA A 8 27.65 9.52 -7.34
N ALA A 9 27.87 9.73 -7.38
CA ALA A 9 27.89 10.17 -6.83
C ALA A 9 28.12 10.59 -6.55
N VAL A 10 28.42 10.94 -6.64
CA VAL A 10 28.63 11.35 -6.16
C VAL A 10 28.73 11.98 -5.83
N ILE A 11 29.00 12.41 -5.84
CA ILE A 11 29.02 13.00 -5.47
C ILE A 11 28.74 13.67 -5.01
N LEU A 12 28.79 14.17 -5.09
CA LEU A 12 28.51 14.72 -4.52
C LEU A 12 28.28 15.01 -3.81
N PRO A 13 28.30 15.18 -3.63
CA PRO A 13 28.09 15.37 -2.84
C PRO A 13 28.04 15.22 -2.21
N LEU A 14 28.28 15.35 -2.15
CA LEU A 14 28.38 15.12 -1.29
C LEU A 14 28.54 15.46 -0.27
N MET A 15 28.52 16.00 0.08
CA MET A 15 28.96 16.38 1.06
C MET A 15 28.17 16.94 2.08
N PHE A 16 27.43 17.83 2.03
CA PHE A 16 26.54 18.21 3.03
C PHE A 16 25.60 17.13 3.39
N THR A 17 25.60 16.20 2.65
CA THR A 17 24.87 15.00 2.98
C THR A 17 25.37 14.36 4.23
N SER A 18 26.52 14.75 4.72
CA SER A 18 26.99 14.19 5.98
C SER A 18 26.09 14.57 7.16
N CYS A 19 25.29 15.61 7.01
CA CYS A 19 24.39 16.03 8.08
C CYS A 19 23.13 15.18 8.17
N ILE A 20 22.75 14.54 7.08
CA ILE A 20 21.56 13.71 7.02
C ILE A 20 21.95 12.33 6.56
N LYS A 21 21.86 11.40 7.44
CA LYS A 21 22.14 10.02 7.10
C LYS A 21 20.83 9.27 7.00
N LEU A 22 20.62 8.62 5.88
CA LEU A 22 19.45 7.82 5.64
C LEU A 22 19.75 6.38 5.96
N ASP A 23 18.72 5.66 6.39
CA ASP A 23 18.84 4.24 6.59
C ASP A 23 19.13 3.58 5.24
N GLU A 24 19.86 2.49 5.28
CA GLU A 24 20.36 1.83 4.09
C GLU A 24 19.54 0.60 3.77
N GLU A 25 19.17 0.44 2.50
CA GLU A 25 18.52 -0.78 2.05
C GLU A 25 19.56 -1.88 1.88
N VAL A 26 19.37 -2.96 2.62
CA VAL A 26 20.28 -4.09 2.59
C VAL A 26 19.83 -5.14 1.59
N SER A 27 18.53 -5.43 1.56
CA SER A 27 17.99 -6.42 0.64
C SER A 27 16.53 -6.13 0.35
N LYS A 28 16.03 -6.75 -0.73
CA LYS A 28 14.67 -6.58 -1.20
C LYS A 28 14.18 -7.91 -1.72
N GLU A 29 13.00 -8.32 -1.28
CA GLU A 29 12.40 -9.56 -1.78
C GLU A 29 10.88 -9.44 -1.83
N ILE A 30 10.26 -10.30 -2.63
CA ILE A 30 8.81 -10.41 -2.71
C ILE A 30 8.40 -11.57 -1.82
N VAL A 31 7.47 -11.31 -0.90
CA VAL A 31 6.96 -12.34 0.01
C VAL A 31 5.46 -12.46 -0.16
N SER A 32 4.93 -13.67 0.03
CA SER A 32 3.51 -13.95 -0.02
C SER A 32 3.06 -14.39 1.37
N VAL A 33 2.02 -13.75 1.87
CA VAL A 33 1.51 -14.00 3.22
C VAL A 33 0.11 -14.59 3.13
N PRO A 34 -0.14 -15.73 3.79
CA PRO A 34 -1.48 -16.32 3.80
C PRO A 34 -2.49 -15.35 4.39
N THR A 35 -3.62 -15.20 3.72
CA THR A 35 -4.61 -14.18 4.04
C THR A 35 -6.00 -14.81 4.05
N THR A 36 -6.83 -14.40 4.99
CA THR A 36 -8.20 -14.88 5.09
C THR A 36 -9.17 -13.74 4.74
N ILE A 37 -10.15 -14.06 3.90
CA ILE A 37 -11.22 -13.12 3.58
C ILE A 37 -12.24 -13.17 4.72
N VAL A 38 -12.42 -12.05 5.39
CA VAL A 38 -13.27 -11.96 6.58
C VAL A 38 -14.69 -11.60 6.24
N SER A 39 -14.89 -10.61 5.37
CA SER A 39 -16.22 -10.15 5.00
C SER A 39 -16.17 -9.37 3.70
N LYS A 40 -17.34 -9.18 3.11
CA LYS A 40 -17.50 -8.38 1.90
C LYS A 40 -18.67 -7.43 2.10
N HIS A 41 -18.57 -6.25 1.51
CA HIS A 41 -19.63 -5.26 1.59
C HIS A 41 -19.73 -4.50 0.28
N TYR A 42 -20.93 -4.49 -0.30
CA TYR A 42 -21.20 -3.75 -1.53
C TYR A 42 -21.95 -2.48 -1.21
N GLU A 43 -21.52 -1.37 -1.79
CA GLU A 43 -22.24 -0.09 -1.70
C GLU A 43 -22.67 0.35 -3.09
N GLU A 44 -23.94 0.65 -3.24
CA GLU A 44 -24.49 1.11 -4.51
C GLU A 44 -23.93 2.47 -4.91
N PRO A 45 -23.87 2.75 -6.23
CA PRO A 45 -23.52 4.10 -6.67
C PRO A 45 -24.52 5.11 -6.11
N LYS A 46 -24.03 6.27 -5.77
CA LYS A 46 -24.87 7.35 -5.22
C LYS A 46 -24.74 8.59 -6.07
N THR A 47 -25.86 9.28 -6.24
CA THR A 47 -25.87 10.58 -6.90
C THR A 47 -26.49 11.57 -5.94
N GLU A 48 -25.79 12.65 -5.66
CA GLU A 48 -26.29 13.71 -4.81
C GLU A 48 -26.01 15.06 -5.44
N LEU A 49 -26.78 16.05 -5.03
CA LEU A 49 -26.55 17.43 -5.44
C LEU A 49 -25.59 18.05 -4.45
N LYS A 50 -24.53 18.65 -4.96
CA LYS A 50 -23.55 19.36 -4.14
C LYS A 50 -23.47 20.81 -4.55
N TYR A 51 -23.36 21.68 -3.56
CA TYR A 51 -23.25 23.11 -3.78
C TYR A 51 -21.79 23.43 -4.07
N GLN A 52 -21.52 23.90 -5.27
CA GLN A 52 -20.15 24.12 -5.73
C GLN A 52 -19.99 25.49 -6.33
N PHE A 53 -18.78 26.07 -6.18
CA PHE A 53 -18.44 27.34 -6.77
C PHE A 53 -17.73 27.07 -8.11
N ILE A 54 -18.40 27.40 -9.20
CA ILE A 54 -17.88 27.18 -10.56
C ILE A 54 -18.05 28.45 -11.37
N MET A 55 -16.97 28.90 -11.99
CA MET A 55 -16.95 30.06 -12.87
C MET A 55 -17.56 31.31 -12.22
N GLY A 56 -17.24 31.53 -10.95
CA GLY A 56 -17.70 32.72 -10.23
C GLY A 56 -19.11 32.62 -9.67
N LYS A 57 -19.73 31.46 -9.76
CA LYS A 57 -21.10 31.27 -9.24
C LYS A 57 -21.18 30.01 -8.39
N TYR A 58 -22.05 30.08 -7.36
CA TYR A 58 -22.40 28.90 -6.59
C TYR A 58 -23.59 28.24 -7.26
N GLN A 59 -23.53 26.96 -7.45
CA GLN A 59 -24.64 26.21 -8.05
C GLN A 59 -24.66 24.78 -7.55
N TRP A 60 -25.87 24.20 -7.59
CA TRP A 60 -26.08 22.81 -7.22
C TRP A 60 -25.81 21.93 -8.43
N LEU A 61 -24.86 21.05 -8.31
CA LEU A 61 -24.49 20.13 -9.39
C LEU A 61 -24.58 18.69 -8.93
N PRO A 62 -25.00 17.78 -9.79
CA PRO A 62 -24.99 16.37 -9.44
C PRO A 62 -23.56 15.88 -9.27
N SER A 63 -23.34 15.11 -8.21
CA SER A 63 -22.07 14.46 -7.93
C SER A 63 -22.36 12.98 -7.78
N THR A 64 -21.74 12.14 -8.60
CA THR A 64 -21.96 10.70 -8.59
C THR A 64 -20.77 10.00 -8.00
N GLU A 65 -21.01 9.19 -6.96
CA GLU A 65 -20.00 8.29 -6.43
C GLU A 65 -20.20 6.93 -7.08
N PRO A 66 -19.12 6.27 -7.51
CA PRO A 66 -19.23 4.94 -8.10
C PRO A 66 -19.58 3.91 -7.02
N ALA A 67 -19.98 2.72 -7.46
CA ALA A 67 -20.18 1.60 -6.57
C ALA A 67 -18.87 1.23 -5.89
N HIS A 68 -18.97 0.75 -4.67
CA HIS A 68 -17.82 0.28 -3.92
C HIS A 68 -17.97 -1.21 -3.62
N TYR A 69 -16.87 -1.93 -3.76
CA TYR A 69 -16.82 -3.37 -3.58
C TYR A 69 -15.79 -3.67 -2.52
N TYR A 70 -16.16 -3.51 -1.26
CA TYR A 70 -15.23 -3.64 -0.14
C TYR A 70 -15.01 -5.10 0.23
N VAL A 71 -13.76 -5.47 0.37
CA VAL A 71 -13.37 -6.78 0.86
C VAL A 71 -12.52 -6.57 2.09
N ASN A 72 -12.95 -7.14 3.21
CA ASN A 72 -12.18 -7.08 4.44
C ASN A 72 -11.38 -8.36 4.57
N TYR A 73 -10.10 -8.23 4.82
CA TYR A 73 -9.22 -9.37 4.91
C TYR A 73 -8.24 -9.19 6.06
N GLU A 74 -7.66 -10.29 6.50
CA GLU A 74 -6.70 -10.25 7.59
C GLU A 74 -5.55 -11.21 7.33
N TYR A 75 -4.40 -10.88 7.88
CA TYR A 75 -3.21 -11.71 7.79
C TYR A 75 -2.33 -11.45 8.99
N VAL A 76 -1.38 -12.34 9.23
CA VAL A 76 -0.40 -12.17 10.31
C VAL A 76 0.94 -11.84 9.69
N LEU A 77 1.53 -10.75 10.16
CA LEU A 77 2.83 -10.31 9.67
C LEU A 77 3.70 -10.01 10.88
N GLU A 78 4.84 -10.71 10.99
CA GLU A 78 5.75 -10.59 12.14
C GLU A 78 5.00 -10.74 13.47
N ASP A 79 4.17 -11.78 13.56
CA ASP A 79 3.39 -12.14 14.75
C ASP A 79 2.31 -11.13 15.14
N VAL A 80 1.99 -10.19 14.24
CA VAL A 80 0.92 -9.21 14.46
C VAL A 80 -0.22 -9.46 13.50
N LEU A 81 -1.44 -9.59 14.03
CA LEU A 81 -2.63 -9.72 13.21
C LEU A 81 -2.99 -8.36 12.65
N ILE A 82 -3.09 -8.26 11.33
CA ILE A 82 -3.41 -7.03 10.64
C ILE A 82 -4.70 -7.22 9.87
N LYS A 83 -5.62 -6.26 10.03
CA LYS A 83 -6.91 -6.26 9.34
C LYS A 83 -6.94 -5.10 8.37
N LYS A 84 -7.31 -5.37 7.13
CA LYS A 84 -7.31 -4.38 6.07
C LYS A 84 -8.59 -4.47 5.25
N ASN A 85 -8.80 -3.45 4.46
CA ASN A 85 -9.96 -3.31 3.58
C ASN A 85 -9.47 -2.87 2.21
N ILE A 86 -10.04 -3.45 1.17
CA ILE A 86 -9.74 -3.05 -0.20
C ILE A 86 -11.04 -2.88 -0.97
N ASP A 87 -11.10 -1.86 -1.83
CA ASP A 87 -12.23 -1.62 -2.71
C ASP A 87 -11.82 -2.09 -4.10
N ASP A 88 -12.23 -3.30 -4.46
CA ASP A 88 -11.82 -3.92 -5.72
C ASP A 88 -12.90 -4.89 -6.18
N SER A 89 -13.53 -4.56 -7.31
CA SER A 89 -14.63 -5.36 -7.83
C SER A 89 -14.16 -6.74 -8.32
N PHE A 90 -12.96 -6.83 -8.88
CA PHE A 90 -12.45 -8.11 -9.35
C PHE A 90 -12.26 -9.07 -8.19
N ILE A 91 -11.62 -8.61 -7.13
CA ILE A 91 -11.41 -9.45 -5.94
C ILE A 91 -12.76 -9.79 -5.32
N PHE A 92 -13.64 -8.80 -5.15
CA PHE A 92 -14.96 -9.00 -4.57
C PHE A 92 -15.72 -10.12 -5.29
N ASN A 93 -15.65 -10.15 -6.62
CA ASN A 93 -16.39 -11.11 -7.42
C ASN A 93 -15.74 -12.49 -7.50
N ASN A 94 -14.49 -12.60 -7.08
CA ASN A 94 -13.73 -13.84 -7.22
C ASN A 94 -13.34 -14.51 -5.89
N VAL A 95 -13.80 -13.96 -4.76
CA VAL A 95 -13.54 -14.56 -3.46
C VAL A 95 -14.84 -14.69 -2.68
N GLU A 96 -14.85 -15.62 -1.73
CA GLU A 96 -15.95 -15.80 -0.79
C GLU A 96 -15.43 -15.60 0.62
N VAL A 97 -16.35 -15.26 1.54
CA VAL A 97 -16.01 -15.12 2.95
C VAL A 97 -15.44 -16.46 3.45
N GLY A 98 -14.30 -16.40 4.11
CA GLY A 98 -13.60 -17.59 4.59
C GLY A 98 -12.53 -18.11 3.65
N ASP A 99 -12.47 -17.61 2.42
CA ASP A 99 -11.46 -18.05 1.47
C ASP A 99 -10.06 -17.72 1.96
N LYS A 100 -9.11 -18.56 1.55
CA LYS A 100 -7.68 -18.33 1.80
C LYS A 100 -7.05 -17.87 0.51
N VAL A 101 -6.39 -16.72 0.59
CA VAL A 101 -5.67 -16.14 -0.55
C VAL A 101 -4.29 -15.75 -0.05
N PHE A 102 -3.51 -15.11 -0.89
CA PHE A 102 -2.19 -14.60 -0.50
C PHE A 102 -2.11 -13.11 -0.74
N THR A 103 -1.48 -12.41 0.19
CA THR A 103 -1.16 -11.00 0.01
C THR A 103 0.32 -10.91 -0.31
N SER A 104 0.63 -10.26 -1.41
CA SER A 104 2.01 -10.08 -1.87
C SER A 104 2.55 -8.75 -1.35
N PHE A 105 3.73 -8.81 -0.76
CA PHE A 105 4.43 -7.63 -0.26
C PHE A 105 5.84 -7.57 -0.81
N THR A 106 6.34 -6.35 -0.96
CA THR A 106 7.76 -6.13 -1.15
C THR A 106 8.35 -5.90 0.24
N LYS A 107 9.24 -6.78 0.65
CA LYS A 107 9.91 -6.67 1.94
C LYS A 107 11.28 -6.06 1.73
N LEU A 108 11.50 -4.92 2.35
CA LEU A 108 12.80 -4.27 2.36
C LEU A 108 13.45 -4.51 3.71
N THR A 109 14.66 -5.04 3.69
CA THR A 109 15.46 -5.12 4.90
C THR A 109 16.36 -3.89 4.93
N MET A 110 16.21 -3.11 5.97
CA MET A 110 16.89 -1.84 6.13
C MET A 110 17.86 -1.91 7.30
N LYS A 111 18.90 -1.12 7.21
CA LYS A 111 19.86 -0.98 8.30
C LYS A 111 19.74 0.41 8.88
N SER A 112 19.46 0.49 10.15
CA SER A 112 19.35 1.76 10.84
C SER A 112 20.69 2.48 10.83
N ASN A 113 20.66 3.70 10.41
CA ASN A 113 21.86 4.51 10.39
C ASN A 113 22.30 4.96 11.77
N LYS A 114 21.40 4.95 12.74
CA LYS A 114 21.69 5.36 14.10
C LYS A 114 22.23 4.22 14.96
N THR A 115 21.64 3.04 14.83
CA THR A 115 21.95 1.91 15.70
C THR A 115 22.69 0.79 15.00
N GLY A 116 22.66 0.76 13.67
CA GLY A 116 23.23 -0.34 12.89
C GLY A 116 22.36 -1.60 12.90
N GLU A 117 21.21 -1.56 13.52
CA GLU A 117 20.33 -2.70 13.57
C GLU A 117 19.52 -2.85 12.29
N LEU A 118 19.18 -4.08 11.99
CA LEU A 118 18.36 -4.39 10.81
C LEU A 118 16.88 -4.36 11.20
N TYR A 119 16.07 -3.86 10.29
CA TYR A 119 14.61 -3.90 10.45
C TYR A 119 13.96 -4.08 9.10
N ASN A 120 12.70 -4.51 9.08
CA ASN A 120 11.99 -4.80 7.85
C ASN A 120 10.88 -3.78 7.62
N LYS A 121 10.69 -3.41 6.34
CA LYS A 121 9.56 -2.63 5.88
C LYS A 121 8.80 -3.46 4.87
N TYR A 122 7.48 -3.38 4.93
CA TYR A 122 6.62 -4.13 4.03
C TYR A 122 5.76 -3.17 3.24
N PHE A 123 5.76 -3.33 1.93
CA PHE A 123 4.93 -2.53 1.04
C PHE A 123 3.95 -3.45 0.34
N PHE A 124 2.67 -3.15 0.47
CA PHE A 124 1.61 -3.93 -0.15
C PHE A 124 1.72 -3.86 -1.67
N ASN A 125 1.67 -5.00 -2.34
CA ASN A 125 1.65 -5.05 -3.80
C ASN A 125 0.25 -5.39 -4.31
N LYS A 126 -0.26 -6.55 -3.94
CA LYS A 126 -1.56 -7.02 -4.42
C LYS A 126 -2.03 -8.23 -3.60
N ILE A 127 -3.30 -8.55 -3.78
CA ILE A 127 -3.86 -9.80 -3.27
C ILE A 127 -3.86 -10.79 -4.42
N GLU A 128 -3.27 -11.96 -4.20
CA GLU A 128 -3.19 -13.02 -5.21
C GLU A 128 -4.23 -14.07 -4.92
N LEU A 129 -5.11 -14.30 -5.89
CA LEU A 129 -6.14 -15.31 -5.78
C LEU A 129 -5.56 -16.69 -6.13
N GLN A 130 -6.10 -17.71 -5.50
CA GLN A 130 -5.68 -19.09 -5.80
C GLN A 130 -6.51 -19.68 -6.91
#